data_3af78a4771b81dd360a4e34ecf3e1ac6
#
_entry.id   3af78a4771b81dd360a4e34ecf3e1ac6
#
_cell.length_a   1.000
_cell.length_b   1.000
_cell.length_c   1.000
_cell.angle_alpha   90.00
_cell.angle_beta   90.00
_cell.angle_gamma   90.00
#
_symmetry.space_group_name_H-M   'P 1'
#
loop_
_entity.id
_entity.type
_entity.pdbx_description
1 polymer ?
#
loop_
_entity_poly.entity_id
_entity_poly.type
_entity_poly.pdbx_seq_one_letter_code
_entity_poly.pdbx_strand_id
1 'polypeptide(L)'
;MIRKVQQRAQQIVSGFKSPADDYLEGRLDISDMLVVDPHCTFYFKMSSNCMSGYGIREGALLIVDKSIQPIANSIIITSLNSELICRSLQFENDVPLLVCDDNSVYVSKEVGLETWGVVIAVCFGVLPTALRRGRYSHVCTM
;
A
#
# COMPACT_ATOMS: atom_id res chain seq x y z
N MET A 1 -7.73 8.09 -18.95
CA MET A 1 -7.14 6.98 -18.19
C MET A 1 -8.08 6.43 -17.13
N ILE A 2 -8.67 7.26 -16.29
CA ILE A 2 -9.61 6.86 -15.22
C ILE A 2 -10.85 6.14 -15.76
N ARG A 3 -11.45 6.61 -16.85
CA ARG A 3 -12.62 5.95 -17.49
C ARG A 3 -12.30 4.54 -17.99
N LYS A 4 -11.11 4.35 -18.55
CA LYS A 4 -10.68 3.05 -19.09
C LYS A 4 -10.47 2.00 -18.00
N VAL A 5 -9.93 2.43 -16.87
CA VAL A 5 -9.72 1.58 -15.68
C VAL A 5 -11.06 1.22 -15.04
N GLN A 6 -11.98 2.19 -14.90
CA GLN A 6 -13.30 1.94 -14.34
C GLN A 6 -14.12 0.98 -15.21
N GLN A 7 -14.10 1.15 -16.53
CA GLN A 7 -14.77 0.22 -17.44
C GLN A 7 -14.22 -1.20 -17.32
N ARG A 8 -12.90 -1.34 -17.22
CA ARG A 8 -12.29 -2.65 -17.04
C ARG A 8 -12.61 -3.30 -15.68
N ALA A 9 -12.57 -2.52 -14.62
CA ALA A 9 -12.95 -3.01 -13.29
C ALA A 9 -14.42 -3.46 -13.26
N GLN A 10 -15.33 -2.70 -13.85
CA GLN A 10 -16.73 -3.08 -13.97
C GLN A 10 -16.92 -4.35 -14.80
N GLN A 11 -16.14 -4.52 -15.84
CA GLN A 11 -16.19 -5.69 -16.70
C GLN A 11 -15.66 -6.96 -16.04
N ILE A 12 -14.65 -6.83 -15.18
CA ILE A 12 -14.13 -7.95 -14.38
C ILE A 12 -15.16 -8.38 -13.32
N VAL A 13 -15.89 -7.43 -12.75
CA VAL A 13 -16.91 -7.70 -11.72
C VAL A 13 -18.20 -8.24 -12.33
N SER A 14 -18.57 -7.85 -13.56
CA SER A 14 -19.84 -8.20 -14.18
C SER A 14 -19.87 -9.55 -14.90
N GLY A 15 -18.79 -10.33 -14.87
CA GLY A 15 -18.76 -11.71 -15.35
C GLY A 15 -17.86 -11.98 -16.54
N PHE A 16 -18.04 -13.14 -17.13
CA PHE A 16 -17.15 -13.68 -18.17
C PHE A 16 -17.12 -12.81 -19.42
N LYS A 17 -15.97 -12.24 -19.71
CA LYS A 17 -15.69 -11.63 -20.99
C LYS A 17 -14.91 -12.57 -21.89
N SER A 18 -15.15 -12.42 -23.20
CA SER A 18 -14.32 -13.08 -24.19
C SER A 18 -12.86 -12.60 -24.07
N PRO A 19 -11.87 -13.50 -24.07
CA PRO A 19 -10.45 -13.11 -24.09
C PRO A 19 -10.09 -12.17 -25.26
N ALA A 20 -10.85 -12.19 -26.34
CA ALA A 20 -10.68 -11.31 -27.49
C ALA A 20 -10.95 -9.83 -27.15
N ASP A 21 -11.84 -9.55 -26.23
CA ASP A 21 -12.16 -8.17 -25.81
C ASP A 21 -10.98 -7.53 -25.07
N ASP A 22 -10.21 -8.32 -24.33
CA ASP A 22 -9.03 -7.84 -23.61
C ASP A 22 -7.89 -7.42 -24.56
N TYR A 23 -7.79 -8.05 -25.72
CA TYR A 23 -6.82 -7.67 -26.75
C TYR A 23 -7.15 -6.33 -27.41
N LEU A 24 -8.44 -6.02 -27.59
CA LEU A 24 -8.88 -4.77 -28.19
C LEU A 24 -8.69 -3.55 -27.27
N GLU A 25 -8.76 -3.76 -25.97
CA GLU A 25 -8.64 -2.69 -24.97
C GLU A 25 -7.21 -2.47 -24.45
N GLY A 26 -6.24 -3.33 -24.85
CA GLY A 26 -4.87 -3.33 -24.34
C GLY A 26 -4.77 -3.92 -22.93
N ARG A 27 -3.56 -4.19 -22.49
CA ARG A 27 -3.31 -4.74 -21.15
C ARG A 27 -3.50 -3.70 -20.07
N LEU A 28 -4.14 -4.10 -18.97
CA LEU A 28 -4.14 -3.31 -17.74
C LEU A 28 -2.78 -3.46 -17.07
N ASP A 29 -2.07 -2.36 -16.92
CA ASP A 29 -0.85 -2.30 -16.12
C ASP A 29 -1.20 -1.77 -14.72
N ILE A 30 -0.97 -2.58 -13.71
CA ILE A 30 -1.21 -2.21 -12.32
C ILE A 30 -0.36 -1.01 -11.90
N SER A 31 0.85 -0.90 -12.43
CA SER A 31 1.72 0.25 -12.17
C SER A 31 1.11 1.55 -12.65
N ASP A 32 0.45 1.55 -13.81
CA ASP A 32 -0.24 2.73 -14.34
C ASP A 32 -1.42 3.17 -13.45
N MET A 33 -1.99 2.23 -12.71
CA MET A 33 -3.09 2.54 -11.79
C MET A 33 -2.62 3.08 -10.46
N LEU A 34 -1.52 2.57 -9.95
CA LEU A 34 -1.10 2.76 -8.56
C LEU A 34 0.02 3.79 -8.43
N VAL A 35 0.90 3.88 -9.41
CA VAL A 35 2.07 4.76 -9.36
C VAL A 35 1.69 6.11 -9.95
N VAL A 36 1.71 7.15 -9.11
CA VAL A 36 1.45 8.54 -9.53
C VAL A 36 2.71 9.14 -10.13
N ASP A 37 3.82 9.05 -9.42
CA ASP A 37 5.14 9.52 -9.85
C ASP A 37 6.18 8.43 -9.59
N PRO A 38 6.75 7.81 -10.65
CA PRO A 38 7.76 6.76 -10.47
C PRO A 38 9.01 7.20 -9.72
N HIS A 39 9.36 8.50 -9.79
CA HIS A 39 10.53 9.04 -9.10
C HIS A 39 10.31 9.20 -7.58
N CYS A 40 9.06 9.28 -7.16
CA CYS A 40 8.67 9.42 -5.76
C CYS A 40 8.11 8.14 -5.15
N THR A 41 8.02 7.06 -5.93
CA THR A 41 7.42 5.79 -5.51
C THR A 41 8.49 4.82 -5.06
N PHE A 42 8.27 4.24 -3.87
CA PHE A 42 9.15 3.26 -3.25
C PHE A 42 8.34 2.07 -2.75
N TYR A 43 9.01 0.95 -2.59
CA TYR A 43 8.38 -0.31 -2.20
C TYR A 43 8.97 -0.79 -0.89
N PHE A 44 8.11 -1.13 0.06
CA PHE A 44 8.48 -1.71 1.34
C PHE A 44 7.73 -3.01 1.56
N LYS A 45 8.26 -3.81 2.43
CA LYS A 45 7.73 -5.09 2.83
C LYS A 45 7.28 -5.01 4.28
N MET A 46 6.03 -5.38 4.55
CA MET A 46 5.53 -5.39 5.91
C MET A 46 6.13 -6.57 6.68
N SER A 47 6.76 -6.29 7.82
CA SER A 47 7.45 -7.29 8.63
C SER A 47 6.65 -7.78 9.83
N SER A 48 5.42 -7.29 10.02
CA SER A 48 4.58 -7.65 11.15
C SER A 48 3.09 -7.64 10.80
N ASN A 49 2.26 -8.18 11.69
CA ASN A 49 0.80 -8.17 11.57
C ASN A 49 0.13 -7.04 12.36
N CYS A 50 0.89 -6.09 12.89
CA CYS A 50 0.34 -5.03 13.74
C CYS A 50 -0.63 -4.07 13.02
N MET A 51 -0.69 -4.12 11.70
CA MET A 51 -1.61 -3.34 10.86
C MET A 51 -2.66 -4.22 10.16
N SER A 52 -2.91 -5.44 10.64
CA SER A 52 -3.84 -6.36 10.00
C SER A 52 -5.29 -5.86 10.00
N GLY A 53 -5.69 -5.11 11.02
CA GLY A 53 -6.99 -4.44 11.06
C GLY A 53 -7.19 -3.36 9.99
N TYR A 54 -6.11 -2.87 9.40
CA TYR A 54 -6.11 -1.97 8.25
C TYR A 54 -5.95 -2.70 6.91
N GLY A 55 -6.00 -4.05 6.91
CA GLY A 55 -5.82 -4.85 5.72
C GLY A 55 -4.37 -5.07 5.31
N ILE A 56 -3.41 -4.76 6.18
CA ILE A 56 -1.98 -4.89 5.91
C ILE A 56 -1.42 -6.04 6.74
N ARG A 57 -1.13 -7.14 6.08
CA ARG A 57 -0.57 -8.35 6.71
C ARG A 57 0.95 -8.35 6.62
N GLU A 58 1.56 -9.13 7.49
CA GLU A 58 2.97 -9.50 7.33
C GLU A 58 3.21 -10.06 5.93
N GLY A 59 4.22 -9.56 5.28
CA GLY A 59 4.53 -9.98 3.93
C GLY A 59 3.92 -9.15 2.83
N ALA A 60 3.00 -8.25 3.13
CA ALA A 60 2.43 -7.34 2.15
C ALA A 60 3.48 -6.43 1.52
N LEU A 61 3.34 -6.17 0.23
CA LEU A 61 4.10 -5.15 -0.48
C LEU A 61 3.40 -3.81 -0.31
N LEU A 62 4.09 -2.87 0.31
CA LEU A 62 3.62 -1.50 0.48
C LEU A 62 4.14 -0.64 -0.66
N ILE A 63 3.25 0.04 -1.36
CA ILE A 63 3.59 1.02 -2.38
C ILE A 63 3.50 2.39 -1.73
N VAL A 64 4.61 3.11 -1.68
CA VAL A 64 4.80 4.32 -0.88
C VAL A 64 5.18 5.48 -1.77
N ASP A 65 4.50 6.60 -1.63
CA ASP A 65 4.80 7.83 -2.34
C ASP A 65 5.35 8.88 -1.36
N LYS A 66 6.52 9.41 -1.67
CA LYS A 66 7.18 10.44 -0.85
C LYS A 66 6.71 11.87 -1.13
N SER A 67 6.02 12.09 -2.24
CA SER A 67 5.56 13.42 -2.64
C SER A 67 4.26 13.85 -1.96
N ILE A 68 3.52 12.90 -1.41
CA ILE A 68 2.21 13.14 -0.80
C ILE A 68 2.39 13.63 0.64
N GLN A 69 1.69 14.72 0.97
CA GLN A 69 1.59 15.17 2.35
C GLN A 69 0.53 14.36 3.09
N PRO A 70 0.87 13.72 4.21
CA PRO A 70 -0.08 12.93 4.95
C PRO A 70 -1.14 13.80 5.65
N ILE A 71 -2.35 13.29 5.68
CA ILE A 71 -3.47 13.86 6.45
C ILE A 71 -3.97 12.82 7.44
N ALA A 72 -4.94 13.17 8.26
CA ALA A 72 -5.60 12.21 9.16
C ALA A 72 -6.11 10.99 8.38
N ASN A 73 -5.95 9.81 8.96
CA ASN A 73 -6.23 8.49 8.36
C ASN A 73 -5.27 8.04 7.26
N SER A 74 -4.23 8.80 6.93
CA SER A 74 -3.17 8.30 6.06
C SER A 74 -2.43 7.14 6.73
N ILE A 75 -2.10 6.12 5.93
CA ILE A 75 -1.13 5.11 6.33
C ILE A 75 0.25 5.60 5.92
N ILE A 76 1.16 5.70 6.84
CA ILE A 76 2.48 6.30 6.62
C ILE A 76 3.61 5.34 7.00
N ILE A 77 4.74 5.56 6.35
CA ILE A 77 6.03 5.05 6.79
C ILE A 77 6.73 6.18 7.53
N THR A 78 7.08 5.94 8.77
CA THR A 78 7.75 6.91 9.62
C THR A 78 8.90 6.26 10.39
N SER A 79 9.81 7.07 10.90
CA SER A 79 10.89 6.61 11.76
C SER A 79 10.51 6.73 13.24
N LEU A 80 10.66 5.64 13.97
CA LEU A 80 10.52 5.62 15.42
C LEU A 80 11.68 4.82 16.00
N ASN A 81 12.43 5.44 16.93
CA ASN A 81 13.60 4.83 17.54
C ASN A 81 14.62 4.27 16.50
N SER A 82 14.85 5.02 15.44
CA SER A 82 15.75 4.65 14.34
C SER A 82 15.28 3.47 13.48
N GLU A 83 14.06 3.02 13.65
CA GLU A 83 13.42 1.99 12.81
C GLU A 83 12.32 2.60 11.97
N LEU A 84 12.20 2.12 10.72
CA LEU A 84 11.06 2.47 9.87
C LEU A 84 9.87 1.59 10.22
N ILE A 85 8.77 2.22 10.52
CA ILE A 85 7.51 1.58 10.88
C ILE A 85 6.36 2.05 9.99
N CYS A 86 5.36 1.19 9.84
CA CYS A 86 4.11 1.50 9.15
C CYS A 86 2.99 1.71 10.18
N ARG A 87 2.35 2.88 10.16
CA ARG A 87 1.29 3.22 11.11
C ARG A 87 0.20 4.05 10.44
N SER A 88 -1.00 4.02 11.01
CA SER A 88 -2.04 4.99 10.68
C SER A 88 -1.77 6.29 11.41
N LEU A 89 -1.82 7.40 10.69
CA LEU A 89 -1.68 8.73 11.26
C LEU A 89 -3.06 9.23 11.71
N GLN A 90 -3.17 9.56 12.97
CA GLN A 90 -4.33 10.21 13.56
C GLN A 90 -3.90 11.50 14.23
N PHE A 91 -4.88 12.34 14.58
CA PHE A 91 -4.64 13.55 15.37
C PHE A 91 -5.60 13.59 16.53
N GLU A 92 -5.08 13.88 17.70
CA GLU A 92 -5.84 14.11 18.90
C GLU A 92 -5.41 15.45 19.51
N ASN A 93 -6.33 16.42 19.58
CA ASN A 93 -6.03 17.80 20.01
C ASN A 93 -4.84 18.41 19.25
N ASP A 94 -4.81 18.25 17.94
CA ASP A 94 -3.73 18.69 17.04
C ASP A 94 -2.36 18.04 17.30
N VAL A 95 -2.31 16.98 18.09
CA VAL A 95 -1.09 16.20 18.33
C VAL A 95 -1.12 14.95 17.45
N PRO A 96 -0.06 14.69 16.66
CA PRO A 96 0.02 13.48 15.85
C PRO A 96 0.06 12.24 16.73
N LEU A 97 -0.73 11.24 16.34
CA LEU A 97 -0.86 9.95 16.99
C LEU A 97 -0.60 8.86 15.94
N LEU A 98 0.36 8.00 16.22
CA LEU A 98 0.67 6.84 15.39
C LEU A 98 -0.07 5.62 15.93
N VAL A 99 -0.96 5.06 15.14
CA VAL A 99 -1.88 3.99 15.57
C VAL A 99 -1.62 2.71 14.78
N CYS A 100 -1.57 1.61 15.48
CA CYS A 100 -1.68 0.26 14.94
C CYS A 100 -2.76 -0.51 15.71
N ASP A 101 -2.98 -1.79 15.39
CA ASP A 101 -4.08 -2.58 15.97
C ASP A 101 -4.04 -2.63 17.51
N ASP A 102 -2.84 -2.75 18.07
CA ASP A 102 -2.64 -3.02 19.50
C ASP A 102 -2.15 -1.81 20.29
N ASN A 103 -1.76 -0.74 19.60
CA ASN A 103 -1.04 0.34 20.25
C ASN A 103 -1.26 1.69 19.56
N SER A 104 -1.11 2.73 20.36
CA SER A 104 -1.07 4.11 19.87
C SER A 104 0.05 4.87 20.57
N VAL A 105 0.81 5.64 19.81
CA VAL A 105 1.94 6.42 20.31
C VAL A 105 1.79 7.87 19.89
N TYR A 106 1.80 8.78 20.86
CA TYR A 106 1.85 10.21 20.57
C TYR A 106 3.24 10.61 20.11
N VAL A 107 3.29 11.41 19.06
CA VAL A 107 4.54 12.02 18.61
C VAL A 107 4.78 13.29 19.42
N SER A 108 5.90 13.35 20.14
CA SER A 108 6.22 14.52 20.93
C SER A 108 6.51 15.74 20.03
N LYS A 109 6.12 16.92 20.49
CA LYS A 109 6.41 18.18 19.78
C LYS A 109 7.90 18.47 19.64
N GLU A 110 8.71 17.94 20.55
CA GLU A 110 10.16 18.13 20.55
C GLU A 110 10.85 17.33 19.44
N VAL A 111 10.38 16.12 19.17
CA VAL A 111 10.93 15.23 18.13
C VAL A 111 10.30 15.51 16.78
N GLY A 112 9.02 15.90 16.76
CA GLY A 112 8.26 16.08 15.53
C GLY A 112 7.95 14.77 14.82
N LEU A 113 7.07 14.85 13.83
CA LEU A 113 6.71 13.72 12.98
C LEU A 113 7.62 13.70 11.75
N GLU A 114 8.47 12.67 11.67
CA GLU A 114 9.25 12.40 10.46
C GLU A 114 8.52 11.39 9.59
N THR A 115 7.72 11.88 8.64
CA THR A 115 7.10 11.02 7.64
C THR A 115 8.08 10.74 6.51
N TRP A 116 8.41 9.48 6.30
CA TRP A 116 9.23 9.04 5.19
C TRP A 116 8.41 9.00 3.89
N GLY A 117 7.16 8.57 3.95
CA GLY A 117 6.24 8.55 2.81
C GLY A 117 4.85 8.08 3.21
N VAL A 118 3.91 8.19 2.28
CA VAL A 118 2.52 7.76 2.45
C VAL A 118 2.28 6.48 1.68
N VAL A 119 1.68 5.48 2.32
CA VAL A 119 1.29 4.23 1.67
C VAL A 119 0.06 4.50 0.82
N ILE A 120 0.21 4.35 -0.49
CA ILE A 120 -0.86 4.59 -1.46
C ILE A 120 -1.59 3.32 -1.87
N ALA A 121 -0.94 2.17 -1.75
CA ALA A 121 -1.53 0.87 -2.08
C ALA A 121 -0.80 -0.25 -1.35
N VAL A 122 -1.49 -1.37 -1.22
CA VAL A 122 -0.96 -2.58 -0.61
C VAL A 122 -1.25 -3.76 -1.53
N CYS A 123 -0.24 -4.57 -1.81
CA CYS A 123 -0.38 -5.80 -2.58
C CYS A 123 -0.03 -7.00 -1.72
N PHE A 124 -0.87 -8.01 -1.73
CA PHE A 124 -0.64 -9.25 -1.00
C PHE A 124 -0.91 -10.45 -1.90
N GLY A 125 0.10 -11.32 -2.04
CA GLY A 125 -0.03 -12.53 -2.82
C GLY A 125 -0.83 -13.61 -2.08
N VAL A 126 -1.76 -14.23 -2.79
CA VAL A 126 -2.62 -15.29 -2.26
C VAL A 126 -2.33 -16.66 -2.86
N LEU A 127 -1.34 -16.74 -3.75
CA LEU A 127 -0.97 -18.00 -4.36
C LEU A 127 -0.34 -18.93 -3.32
N PRO A 128 -0.79 -20.21 -3.20
CA PRO A 128 -0.16 -21.17 -2.31
C PRO A 128 1.34 -21.31 -2.56
N THR A 129 2.12 -21.47 -1.51
CA THR A 129 3.58 -21.54 -1.57
C THR A 129 4.08 -22.62 -2.54
N ALA A 130 3.40 -23.77 -2.59
CA ALA A 130 3.74 -24.86 -3.49
C ALA A 130 3.62 -24.50 -4.98
N LEU A 131 2.84 -23.48 -5.32
CA LEU A 131 2.60 -23.03 -6.69
C LEU A 131 3.45 -21.82 -7.08
N ARG A 132 4.14 -21.20 -6.12
CA ARG A 132 4.96 -20.01 -6.37
C ARG A 132 6.21 -20.37 -7.17
N ARG A 133 6.32 -19.81 -8.37
CA ARG A 133 7.45 -20.01 -9.26
C ARG A 133 7.82 -18.74 -10.00
N GLY A 134 9.10 -18.61 -10.37
CA GLY A 134 9.59 -17.49 -11.16
C GLY A 134 9.40 -16.15 -10.47
N ARG A 135 8.81 -15.19 -11.17
CA ARG A 135 8.61 -13.82 -10.68
C ARG A 135 7.74 -13.72 -9.41
N TYR A 136 6.80 -14.64 -9.25
CA TYR A 136 5.93 -14.66 -8.07
C TYR A 136 6.67 -15.00 -6.78
N SER A 137 7.81 -15.66 -6.85
CA SER A 137 8.62 -15.97 -5.68
C SER A 137 9.11 -14.69 -4.97
N HIS A 138 9.42 -13.64 -5.71
CA HIS A 138 9.93 -12.39 -5.15
C HIS A 138 8.86 -11.53 -4.49
N VAL A 139 7.63 -11.59 -4.98
CA VAL A 139 6.51 -10.80 -4.43
C VAL A 139 5.85 -11.51 -3.24
N CYS A 140 5.88 -12.81 -3.23
CA CYS A 140 5.14 -13.64 -2.28
C CYS A 140 6.01 -14.41 -1.29
N THR A 141 7.32 -14.42 -1.45
CA THR A 141 8.24 -15.01 -0.46
C THR A 141 8.61 -14.01 0.59
N MET A 142 8.06 -14.29 1.69
CA MET A 142 8.42 -13.49 2.85
C MET A 142 8.59 -14.33 4.05
#